data_0593305cf80675c6b8483c42e10ba2b7
#
_entry.id   0593305cf80675c6b8483c42e10ba2b7
#
_cell.length_a   1.000
_cell.length_b   1.000
_cell.length_c   1.000
_cell.angle_alpha   90.00
_cell.angle_beta   90.00
_cell.angle_gamma   90.00
#
_symmetry.space_group_name_H-M   'P 1'
#
loop_
_entity.id
_entity.type
_entity.pdbx_description
1 polymer ?
#
loop_
_entity_poly.entity_id
_entity_poly.type
_entity_poly.pdbx_seq_one_letter_code
_entity_poly.pdbx_strand_id
1 'polypeptide(L)'
;RVRHPVINAWYKSRNYHDDHGEGMDFYKVGTGRGCGGIGVFNAGACFTSGNWVTQNHLASGPVRTVFELTYAPWACGNGVTVSETRRVSLDAGSHLTRFESRFTLAGAASVAGGPGLDISAGHLHNGLLATDPEQGWLANYEPAQTGKGSICTALVLPHGGTLATDAQGCVYLLGTL
;
A
#
# COMPACT_ATOMS: atom_id res chain seq x y z
N ARG A 1 -1.88 0.90 -19.11
CA ARG A 1 -2.89 0.07 -18.42
C ARG A 1 -3.46 -0.94 -19.42
N VAL A 2 -3.32 -2.21 -19.12
CA VAL A 2 -3.72 -3.29 -20.03
C VAL A 2 -5.25 -3.47 -20.02
N ARG A 3 -5.85 -3.75 -21.19
CA ARG A 3 -7.29 -3.99 -21.28
C ARG A 3 -7.65 -5.35 -20.67
N HIS A 4 -8.78 -5.42 -19.98
CA HIS A 4 -9.25 -6.61 -19.29
C HIS A 4 -9.25 -7.91 -20.13
N PRO A 5 -9.70 -7.92 -21.40
CA PRO A 5 -9.64 -9.14 -22.23
C PRO A 5 -8.21 -9.62 -22.50
N VAL A 6 -7.26 -8.67 -22.64
CA VAL A 6 -5.84 -8.97 -22.88
C VAL A 6 -5.21 -9.60 -21.65
N ILE A 7 -5.42 -9.01 -20.45
CA ILE A 7 -4.94 -9.56 -19.19
C ILE A 7 -5.44 -10.99 -18.98
N ASN A 8 -6.71 -11.27 -19.20
CA ASN A 8 -7.28 -12.60 -19.05
C ASN A 8 -6.62 -13.65 -19.97
N ALA A 9 -6.25 -13.24 -21.19
CA ALA A 9 -5.50 -14.10 -22.09
C ALA A 9 -4.06 -14.34 -21.60
N TRP A 10 -3.40 -13.31 -21.08
CA TRP A 10 -2.04 -13.40 -20.59
C TRP A 10 -1.90 -14.32 -19.37
N TYR A 11 -2.80 -14.23 -18.39
CA TYR A 11 -2.81 -15.13 -17.24
C TYR A 11 -2.81 -16.61 -17.58
N LYS A 12 -3.26 -16.96 -18.80
CA LYS A 12 -3.34 -18.34 -19.24
C LYS A 12 -2.07 -18.84 -19.94
N SER A 13 -1.28 -17.96 -20.54
CA SER A 13 -0.24 -18.38 -21.49
C SER A 13 1.04 -17.54 -21.48
N ARG A 14 1.08 -16.40 -20.78
CA ARG A 14 2.21 -15.46 -20.82
C ARG A 14 2.51 -14.88 -19.46
N ASN A 15 3.76 -14.44 -19.27
CA ASN A 15 4.13 -13.62 -18.14
C ASN A 15 3.61 -12.19 -18.37
N TYR A 16 2.67 -11.73 -17.55
CA TYR A 16 2.08 -10.39 -17.66
C TYR A 16 3.01 -9.26 -17.18
N HIS A 17 4.17 -9.60 -16.61
CA HIS A 17 5.24 -8.66 -16.30
C HIS A 17 6.21 -8.41 -17.46
N ASP A 18 6.03 -9.06 -18.60
CA ASP A 18 6.79 -8.83 -19.81
C ASP A 18 5.96 -8.07 -20.84
N ASP A 19 6.58 -7.12 -21.54
CA ASP A 19 5.92 -6.37 -22.59
C ASP A 19 5.76 -7.23 -23.87
N HIS A 20 4.52 -7.42 -24.28
CA HIS A 20 4.16 -8.17 -25.49
C HIS A 20 3.59 -7.25 -26.59
N GLY A 21 3.87 -5.94 -26.53
CA GLY A 21 3.39 -4.92 -27.47
C GLY A 21 2.02 -4.34 -27.13
N GLU A 22 1.40 -4.79 -26.04
CA GLU A 22 0.07 -4.34 -25.57
C GLU A 22 0.13 -3.67 -24.19
N GLY A 23 1.33 -3.51 -23.66
CA GLY A 23 1.62 -3.05 -22.31
C GLY A 23 1.98 -4.20 -21.38
N MET A 24 2.27 -3.90 -20.13
CA MET A 24 2.65 -4.85 -19.11
C MET A 24 2.20 -4.38 -17.73
N ASP A 25 2.26 -5.25 -16.74
CA ASP A 25 2.18 -4.91 -15.32
C ASP A 25 3.59 -4.63 -14.79
N PHE A 26 3.88 -3.36 -14.51
CA PHE A 26 5.16 -2.93 -13.93
C PHE A 26 5.29 -3.24 -12.45
N TYR A 27 4.19 -3.57 -11.78
CA TYR A 27 4.12 -3.69 -10.34
C TYR A 27 4.18 -5.15 -9.90
N LYS A 28 5.32 -5.53 -9.31
CA LYS A 28 5.56 -6.89 -8.82
C LYS A 28 5.85 -6.86 -7.33
N VAL A 29 4.80 -6.93 -6.54
CA VAL A 29 4.89 -6.78 -5.09
C VAL A 29 5.40 -8.03 -4.35
N GLY A 30 5.27 -9.21 -4.94
CA GLY A 30 5.68 -10.47 -4.28
C GLY A 30 4.94 -10.68 -2.95
N THR A 31 5.71 -10.88 -1.89
CA THR A 31 5.21 -11.04 -0.51
C THR A 31 5.25 -9.75 0.30
N GLY A 32 5.66 -8.63 -0.30
CA GLY A 32 5.75 -7.33 0.34
C GLY A 32 4.39 -6.68 0.60
N ARG A 33 4.43 -5.44 1.09
CA ARG A 33 3.22 -4.66 1.43
C ARG A 33 2.70 -3.82 0.28
N GLY A 34 3.42 -3.79 -0.82
CA GLY A 34 3.09 -2.95 -1.94
C GLY A 34 3.21 -1.46 -1.61
N CYS A 35 2.26 -0.66 -2.09
CA CYS A 35 2.19 0.77 -1.83
C CYS A 35 0.94 1.10 -1.01
N GLY A 36 1.13 1.59 0.23
CA GLY A 36 0.05 2.01 1.12
C GLY A 36 -0.48 0.93 2.07
N GLY A 37 0.13 -0.26 2.12
CA GLY A 37 -0.20 -1.27 3.14
C GLY A 37 0.12 -0.76 4.54
N ILE A 38 -0.83 -0.87 5.48
CA ILE A 38 -0.65 -0.39 6.85
C ILE A 38 0.16 -1.39 7.69
N GLY A 39 1.16 -0.87 8.40
CA GLY A 39 1.87 -1.58 9.47
C GLY A 39 1.59 -0.94 10.82
N VAL A 40 1.48 -1.77 11.85
CA VAL A 40 1.42 -1.36 13.26
C VAL A 40 2.69 -1.85 13.94
N PHE A 41 3.43 -0.94 14.54
CA PHE A 41 4.70 -1.24 15.20
C PHE A 41 4.51 -1.28 16.70
N ASN A 42 4.82 -2.41 17.31
CA ASN A 42 4.80 -2.60 18.75
C ASN A 42 5.94 -3.53 19.17
N ALA A 43 6.60 -3.25 20.29
CA ALA A 43 7.69 -4.05 20.84
C ALA A 43 8.79 -4.43 19.82
N GLY A 44 9.12 -3.53 18.90
CA GLY A 44 10.17 -3.73 17.90
C GLY A 44 9.77 -4.60 16.69
N ALA A 45 8.51 -4.96 16.57
CA ALA A 45 8.00 -5.76 15.45
C ALA A 45 6.87 -5.03 14.69
N CYS A 46 6.77 -5.31 13.39
CA CYS A 46 5.68 -4.85 12.54
C CYS A 46 4.57 -5.91 12.45
N PHE A 47 3.36 -5.50 12.74
CA PHE A 47 2.14 -6.33 12.67
C PHE A 47 1.18 -5.77 11.62
N THR A 48 0.46 -6.65 10.96
CA THR A 48 -0.48 -6.28 9.91
C THR A 48 -1.79 -7.02 10.06
N SER A 49 -2.87 -6.41 9.59
CA SER A 49 -4.17 -7.06 9.51
C SER A 49 -4.16 -8.26 8.57
N GLY A 50 -5.11 -9.16 8.75
CA GLY A 50 -5.54 -10.09 7.70
C GLY A 50 -6.35 -9.38 6.60
N ASN A 51 -7.10 -10.15 5.81
CA ASN A 51 -8.03 -9.60 4.84
C ASN A 51 -9.19 -8.88 5.54
N TRP A 52 -9.80 -7.91 4.84
CA TRP A 52 -11.04 -7.29 5.29
C TRP A 52 -12.18 -8.33 5.40
N VAL A 53 -13.05 -8.14 6.37
CA VAL A 53 -14.17 -9.06 6.65
C VAL A 53 -15.51 -8.54 6.14
N THR A 54 -15.65 -7.22 6.03
CA THR A 54 -16.84 -6.59 5.42
C THR A 54 -16.42 -5.46 4.49
N GLN A 55 -17.24 -5.22 3.48
CA GLN A 55 -17.13 -4.06 2.60
C GLN A 55 -18.49 -3.39 2.43
N ASN A 56 -18.47 -2.07 2.28
CA ASN A 56 -19.66 -1.28 2.02
C ASN A 56 -19.36 -0.23 0.94
N HIS A 57 -20.13 -0.22 -0.13
CA HIS A 57 -20.04 0.81 -1.17
C HIS A 57 -20.85 2.04 -0.76
N LEU A 58 -20.17 3.18 -0.60
CA LEU A 58 -20.78 4.44 -0.18
C LEU A 58 -21.11 5.35 -1.36
N ALA A 59 -20.31 5.32 -2.41
CA ALA A 59 -20.56 6.05 -3.65
C ALA A 59 -19.91 5.32 -4.83
N SER A 60 -20.64 5.22 -5.93
CA SER A 60 -20.18 4.63 -7.19
C SER A 60 -20.67 5.53 -8.33
N GLY A 61 -19.97 6.61 -8.55
CA GLY A 61 -20.34 7.60 -9.57
C GLY A 61 -19.19 7.88 -10.51
N PRO A 62 -19.45 8.59 -11.63
CA PRO A 62 -18.41 8.86 -12.62
C PRO A 62 -17.32 9.81 -12.10
N VAL A 63 -17.63 10.63 -11.07
CA VAL A 63 -16.72 11.63 -10.51
C VAL A 63 -15.92 11.09 -9.33
N ARG A 64 -16.54 10.26 -8.47
CA ARG A 64 -15.92 9.73 -7.26
C ARG A 64 -16.42 8.33 -6.95
N THR A 65 -15.50 7.46 -6.56
CA THR A 65 -15.81 6.15 -5.94
C THR A 65 -15.39 6.19 -4.48
N VAL A 66 -16.26 5.72 -3.58
CA VAL A 66 -15.99 5.60 -2.15
C VAL A 66 -16.48 4.26 -1.65
N PHE A 67 -15.64 3.56 -0.91
CA PHE A 67 -16.04 2.34 -0.20
C PHE A 67 -15.36 2.25 1.16
N GLU A 68 -15.90 1.42 2.02
CA GLU A 68 -15.42 1.19 3.36
C GLU A 68 -15.12 -0.30 3.57
N LEU A 69 -14.01 -0.59 4.23
CA LEU A 69 -13.55 -1.92 4.57
C LEU A 69 -13.41 -2.03 6.08
N THR A 70 -13.91 -3.11 6.67
CA THR A 70 -13.70 -3.42 8.09
C THR A 70 -12.77 -4.62 8.21
N TYR A 71 -11.79 -4.52 9.09
CA TYR A 71 -10.84 -5.58 9.39
C TYR A 71 -11.13 -6.18 10.75
N ALA A 72 -11.07 -7.51 10.85
CA ALA A 72 -11.18 -8.19 12.12
C ALA A 72 -10.02 -7.78 13.05
N PRO A 73 -10.22 -7.77 14.37
CA PRO A 73 -9.14 -7.52 15.32
C PRO A 73 -7.96 -8.47 15.12
N TRP A 74 -6.74 -7.90 15.15
CA TRP A 74 -5.52 -8.69 15.06
C TRP A 74 -4.56 -8.37 16.20
N ALA A 75 -3.80 -9.36 16.64
CA ALA A 75 -2.82 -9.22 17.72
C ALA A 75 -1.58 -8.46 17.20
N CYS A 76 -1.10 -7.52 18.02
CA CYS A 76 0.09 -6.71 17.76
C CYS A 76 1.18 -6.93 18.82
N GLY A 77 1.24 -8.11 19.44
CA GLY A 77 2.22 -8.43 20.50
C GLY A 77 1.88 -7.81 21.85
N ASN A 78 2.48 -8.33 22.92
CA ASN A 78 2.38 -7.83 24.30
C ASN A 78 0.94 -7.58 24.78
N GLY A 79 -0.03 -8.41 24.34
CA GLY A 79 -1.44 -8.26 24.73
C GLY A 79 -2.17 -7.12 24.01
N VAL A 80 -1.54 -6.43 23.08
CA VAL A 80 -2.18 -5.39 22.28
C VAL A 80 -2.94 -5.99 21.11
N THR A 81 -4.18 -5.54 20.93
CA THR A 81 -5.04 -5.88 19.79
C THR A 81 -5.48 -4.61 19.08
N VAL A 82 -5.48 -4.64 17.76
CA VAL A 82 -5.90 -3.53 16.90
C VAL A 82 -7.04 -3.99 16.01
N SER A 83 -8.00 -3.12 15.77
CA SER A 83 -9.01 -3.27 14.71
C SER A 83 -9.06 -2.00 13.87
N GLU A 84 -9.52 -2.12 12.62
CA GLU A 84 -9.52 -1.00 11.67
C GLU A 84 -10.81 -0.96 10.87
N THR A 85 -11.32 0.26 10.66
CA THR A 85 -12.27 0.58 9.60
C THR A 85 -11.61 1.57 8.66
N ARG A 86 -11.48 1.21 7.39
CA ARG A 86 -10.79 2.00 6.37
C ARG A 86 -11.76 2.48 5.31
N ARG A 87 -11.82 3.79 5.12
CA ARG A 87 -12.52 4.40 3.98
C ARG A 87 -11.52 4.68 2.87
N VAL A 88 -11.85 4.26 1.67
CA VAL A 88 -11.04 4.46 0.46
C VAL A 88 -11.84 5.31 -0.51
N SER A 89 -11.24 6.38 -1.02
CA SER A 89 -11.86 7.24 -2.03
C SER A 89 -10.90 7.55 -3.17
N LEU A 90 -11.44 7.58 -4.38
CA LEU A 90 -10.71 7.92 -5.61
C LEU A 90 -11.58 8.83 -6.45
N ASP A 91 -11.04 9.98 -6.82
CA ASP A 91 -11.66 10.95 -7.72
C ASP A 91 -11.24 10.70 -9.17
N ALA A 92 -12.16 10.93 -10.09
CA ALA A 92 -11.86 10.89 -11.52
C ALA A 92 -10.78 11.92 -11.86
N GLY A 93 -9.76 11.48 -12.61
CA GLY A 93 -8.60 12.31 -12.95
C GLY A 93 -7.54 12.42 -11.87
N SER A 94 -7.76 11.85 -10.67
CA SER A 94 -6.72 11.78 -9.63
C SER A 94 -5.81 10.57 -9.84
N HIS A 95 -4.51 10.74 -9.58
CA HIS A 95 -3.53 9.66 -9.45
C HIS A 95 -3.36 9.20 -8.01
N LEU A 96 -3.95 9.92 -7.04
CA LEU A 96 -3.86 9.61 -5.62
C LEU A 96 -5.17 8.99 -5.13
N THR A 97 -5.06 7.84 -4.50
CA THR A 97 -6.14 7.23 -3.73
C THR A 97 -6.03 7.70 -2.28
N ARG A 98 -7.12 8.24 -1.73
CA ARG A 98 -7.18 8.66 -0.33
C ARG A 98 -7.63 7.50 0.54
N PHE A 99 -6.90 7.29 1.65
CA PHE A 99 -7.22 6.34 2.70
C PHE A 99 -7.47 7.08 4.01
N GLU A 100 -8.56 6.76 4.68
CA GLU A 100 -8.93 7.28 5.99
C GLU A 100 -9.19 6.08 6.91
N SER A 101 -8.22 5.75 7.74
CA SER A 101 -8.30 4.61 8.64
C SER A 101 -8.61 5.07 10.07
N ARG A 102 -9.59 4.41 10.69
CA ARG A 102 -9.90 4.55 12.12
C ARG A 102 -9.48 3.28 12.82
N PHE A 103 -8.64 3.44 13.83
CA PHE A 103 -8.14 2.33 14.61
C PHE A 103 -8.80 2.30 15.99
N THR A 104 -9.06 1.10 16.48
CA THR A 104 -9.45 0.87 17.88
C THR A 104 -8.41 -0.04 18.50
N LEU A 105 -7.86 0.39 19.63
CA LEU A 105 -6.83 -0.31 20.37
C LEU A 105 -7.41 -0.95 21.63
N ALA A 106 -6.94 -2.15 21.95
CA ALA A 106 -7.13 -2.77 23.26
C ALA A 106 -5.77 -3.23 23.79
N GLY A 107 -5.51 -3.04 25.08
CA GLY A 107 -4.25 -3.41 25.73
C GLY A 107 -3.13 -2.37 25.65
N ALA A 108 -3.35 -1.25 24.95
CA ALA A 108 -2.44 -0.10 24.93
C ALA A 108 -3.23 1.20 24.75
N ALA A 109 -2.68 2.32 25.23
CA ALA A 109 -3.24 3.64 24.99
C ALA A 109 -2.89 4.20 23.61
N SER A 110 -1.76 3.81 23.06
CA SER A 110 -1.30 4.17 21.71
C SER A 110 -0.28 3.18 21.19
N VAL A 111 -0.13 3.10 19.87
CA VAL A 111 0.93 2.39 19.17
C VAL A 111 1.40 3.22 17.98
N ALA A 112 2.58 2.95 17.46
CA ALA A 112 3.01 3.55 16.20
C ALA A 112 2.43 2.77 15.01
N GLY A 113 1.96 3.46 13.98
CA GLY A 113 1.47 2.79 12.79
C GLY A 113 1.35 3.74 11.61
N GLY A 114 1.28 3.19 10.42
CA GLY A 114 1.16 4.00 9.23
C GLY A 114 1.34 3.23 7.93
N PRO A 115 1.21 3.92 6.78
CA PRO A 115 1.36 3.32 5.47
C PRO A 115 2.81 2.97 5.17
N GLY A 116 3.00 1.85 4.49
CA GLY A 116 4.30 1.36 4.04
C GLY A 116 4.44 1.37 2.52
N LEU A 117 5.69 1.41 2.09
CA LEU A 117 6.09 1.34 0.70
C LEU A 117 7.12 0.21 0.54
N ASP A 118 6.80 -0.75 -0.31
CA ASP A 118 7.73 -1.79 -0.70
C ASP A 118 8.69 -1.24 -1.76
N ILE A 119 9.95 -1.06 -1.38
CA ILE A 119 10.98 -0.54 -2.29
C ILE A 119 11.48 -1.58 -3.28
N SER A 120 11.05 -2.82 -3.14
CA SER A 120 11.35 -3.92 -4.06
C SER A 120 10.18 -4.32 -4.96
N ALA A 121 9.09 -3.53 -4.95
CA ALA A 121 7.85 -3.85 -5.68
C ALA A 121 7.94 -3.73 -7.20
N GLY A 122 9.02 -3.20 -7.74
CA GLY A 122 9.25 -3.15 -9.17
C GLY A 122 10.02 -4.37 -9.71
N HIS A 123 10.25 -4.36 -11.01
CA HIS A 123 10.94 -5.46 -11.69
C HIS A 123 12.42 -5.62 -11.31
N LEU A 124 13.06 -4.52 -10.98
CA LEU A 124 14.49 -4.48 -10.72
C LEU A 124 14.83 -4.75 -9.27
N HIS A 125 13.85 -4.59 -8.37
CA HIS A 125 14.05 -4.66 -6.93
C HIS A 125 15.19 -3.74 -6.43
N ASN A 126 15.43 -2.63 -7.12
CA ASN A 126 16.49 -1.66 -6.84
C ASN A 126 16.00 -0.23 -7.00
N GLY A 127 14.78 0.02 -6.59
CA GLY A 127 14.18 1.34 -6.63
C GLY A 127 15.00 2.39 -5.89
N LEU A 128 14.91 3.62 -6.38
CA LEU A 128 15.49 4.79 -5.75
C LEU A 128 14.48 5.37 -4.78
N LEU A 129 14.72 5.17 -3.49
CA LEU A 129 13.88 5.74 -2.44
C LEU A 129 14.20 7.21 -2.24
N ALA A 130 13.19 8.06 -2.32
CA ALA A 130 13.22 9.45 -1.89
C ALA A 130 12.17 9.65 -0.79
N THR A 131 12.50 10.46 0.20
CA THR A 131 11.62 10.66 1.35
C THR A 131 11.84 12.01 2.02
N ASP A 132 10.76 12.56 2.53
CA ASP A 132 10.77 13.67 3.48
C ASP A 132 9.74 13.37 4.58
N PRO A 133 10.19 12.77 5.70
CA PRO A 133 9.29 12.38 6.79
C PRO A 133 8.62 13.56 7.47
N GLU A 134 9.25 14.73 7.52
CA GLU A 134 8.69 15.95 8.13
C GLU A 134 7.55 16.48 7.27
N GLN A 135 7.71 16.47 5.96
CA GLN A 135 6.66 16.81 5.00
C GLN A 135 5.70 15.65 4.76
N GLY A 136 6.00 14.45 5.26
CA GLY A 136 5.12 13.31 5.28
C GLY A 136 4.99 12.59 3.94
N TRP A 137 6.07 12.37 3.21
CA TRP A 137 5.99 11.58 1.99
C TRP A 137 7.16 10.61 1.81
N LEU A 138 6.86 9.51 1.11
CA LEU A 138 7.80 8.52 0.60
C LEU A 138 7.52 8.30 -0.88
N ALA A 139 8.56 8.12 -1.69
CA ALA A 139 8.44 7.73 -3.08
C ALA A 139 9.53 6.73 -3.44
N ASN A 140 9.18 5.72 -4.22
CA ASN A 140 10.11 4.77 -4.81
C ASN A 140 10.02 4.85 -6.31
N TYR A 141 11.12 5.14 -6.98
CA TYR A 141 11.22 5.19 -8.43
C TYR A 141 12.13 4.08 -8.94
N GLU A 142 11.60 3.22 -9.77
CA GLU A 142 12.36 2.25 -10.54
C GLU A 142 12.55 2.78 -11.96
N PRO A 143 13.81 3.04 -12.39
CA PRO A 143 14.10 3.56 -13.71
C PRO A 143 13.77 2.53 -14.80
N ALA A 144 13.53 3.04 -16.01
CA ALA A 144 13.25 2.19 -17.15
C ALA A 144 14.41 1.26 -17.50
N GLN A 145 14.08 0.01 -17.77
CA GLN A 145 14.96 -0.95 -18.44
C GLN A 145 14.47 -1.21 -19.85
N THR A 146 15.37 -1.67 -20.71
CA THR A 146 15.01 -2.08 -22.09
C THR A 146 13.88 -3.13 -22.05
N GLY A 147 12.75 -2.81 -22.66
CA GLY A 147 11.55 -3.66 -22.70
C GLY A 147 10.75 -3.77 -21.41
N LYS A 148 11.08 -3.01 -20.36
CA LYS A 148 10.42 -3.12 -19.05
C LYS A 148 9.74 -1.84 -18.57
N GLY A 149 9.99 -0.69 -19.16
CA GLY A 149 9.44 0.57 -18.71
C GLY A 149 9.94 1.00 -17.32
N SER A 150 9.26 1.97 -16.71
CA SER A 150 9.56 2.48 -15.37
C SER A 150 8.31 2.52 -14.51
N ILE A 151 8.49 2.51 -13.18
CA ILE A 151 7.39 2.68 -12.24
C ILE A 151 7.79 3.63 -11.11
N CYS A 152 6.85 4.48 -10.71
CA CYS A 152 6.96 5.26 -9.49
C CYS A 152 5.75 4.96 -8.60
N THR A 153 6.01 4.61 -7.35
CA THR A 153 5.01 4.48 -6.31
C THR A 153 5.30 5.48 -5.21
N ALA A 154 4.27 6.09 -4.66
CA ALA A 154 4.44 7.08 -3.60
C ALA A 154 3.29 7.02 -2.60
N LEU A 155 3.55 7.48 -1.38
CA LEU A 155 2.55 7.70 -0.35
C LEU A 155 2.76 9.04 0.34
N VAL A 156 1.68 9.56 0.89
CA VAL A 156 1.68 10.80 1.66
C VAL A 156 0.92 10.57 2.96
N LEU A 157 1.53 10.96 4.08
CA LEU A 157 0.92 11.07 5.40
C LEU A 157 0.89 12.56 5.77
N PRO A 158 -0.28 13.25 5.70
CA PRO A 158 -0.35 14.72 5.68
C PRO A 158 0.26 15.45 6.88
N HIS A 159 0.47 14.76 7.98
CA HIS A 159 1.01 15.35 9.23
C HIS A 159 2.48 14.98 9.47
N GLY A 160 3.14 14.42 8.48
CA GLY A 160 4.48 13.88 8.66
C GLY A 160 4.49 12.61 9.52
N GLY A 161 5.68 12.13 9.83
CA GLY A 161 5.85 10.94 10.66
C GLY A 161 7.30 10.57 10.86
N THR A 162 7.52 9.38 11.41
CA THR A 162 8.85 8.81 11.59
C THR A 162 9.04 7.62 10.65
N LEU A 163 10.26 7.43 10.17
CA LEU A 163 10.58 6.28 9.32
C LEU A 163 10.80 5.02 10.15
N ALA A 164 10.27 3.91 9.66
CA ALA A 164 10.60 2.58 10.15
C ALA A 164 10.70 1.60 8.98
N THR A 165 11.41 0.50 9.19
CA THR A 165 11.54 -0.57 8.19
C THR A 165 11.17 -1.89 8.84
N ASP A 166 10.39 -2.71 8.16
CA ASP A 166 10.09 -4.07 8.64
C ASP A 166 11.17 -5.09 8.23
N ALA A 167 11.00 -6.32 8.67
CA ALA A 167 11.93 -7.41 8.36
C ALA A 167 11.94 -7.80 6.87
N GLN A 168 10.96 -7.39 6.09
CA GLN A 168 10.87 -7.60 4.65
C GLN A 168 11.49 -6.45 3.84
N GLY A 169 11.94 -5.37 4.50
CA GLY A 169 12.52 -4.21 3.85
C GLY A 169 11.51 -3.17 3.37
N CYS A 170 10.21 -3.31 3.70
CA CYS A 170 9.25 -2.25 3.45
C CYS A 170 9.51 -1.07 4.36
N VAL A 171 9.48 0.14 3.81
CA VAL A 171 9.67 1.40 4.54
C VAL A 171 8.32 2.03 4.85
N TYR A 172 8.12 2.41 6.09
CA TYR A 172 6.88 2.96 6.62
C TYR A 172 7.06 4.39 7.08
N LEU A 173 6.00 5.17 6.94
CA LEU A 173 5.87 6.48 7.55
C LEU A 173 4.86 6.37 8.69
N LEU A 174 5.36 6.44 9.93
CA LEU A 174 4.58 6.15 11.14
C LEU A 174 4.10 7.42 11.82
N GLY A 175 2.83 7.42 12.19
CA GLY A 175 2.24 8.30 13.17
C GLY A 175 1.83 7.55 14.45
N THR A 176 1.24 8.25 15.40
CA THR A 176 0.60 7.68 16.58
C THR A 176 -0.84 7.29 16.25
N LEU A 177 -1.19 6.05 16.51
CA LEU A 177 -2.56 5.50 16.40
C LEU A 177 -3.25 5.54 17.75
#